data_d1a45201e568c290232cf029d2fcbc38
#
_entry.id   d1a45201e568c290232cf029d2fcbc38
#
_cell.length_a   1.000
_cell.length_b   1.000
_cell.length_c   1.000
_cell.angle_alpha   90.00
_cell.angle_beta   90.00
_cell.angle_gamma   90.00
#
_symmetry.space_group_name_H-M   'P 1'
#
loop_
_entity.id
_entity.type
_entity.pdbx_description
1 polymer ?
#
loop_
_entity_poly.entity_id
_entity_poly.type
_entity_poly.pdbx_seq_one_letter_code
_entity_poly.pdbx_strand_id
1 'polypeptide(L)'
;MQDRSFGKIEKVHLVTQILAQATTIIAAIIVAVWGYYSTVYVNKEKEVTEYTLKELDQKTTQKPHIQATVESTVQPLMGGQNLLQVKVILSNLGNKESKVTLDDDALTLVPVVFNEGKPIYEKPINLISGRYAGTLSRTPLRFVNVGAGESYEITFVQGLENPGIYLIHFLALNGIDPS
;
A
#
# COMPACT_ATOMS: atom_id res chain seq x y z
N MET A 1 59.13 -65.19 35.58
CA MET A 1 57.73 -65.25 35.16
C MET A 1 57.06 -63.82 35.28
N GLN A 2 57.78 -62.77 34.87
CA GLN A 2 57.38 -61.34 35.06
C GLN A 2 57.22 -60.52 33.77
N ASP A 3 57.48 -61.14 32.61
CA ASP A 3 57.62 -60.38 31.35
C ASP A 3 56.28 -60.24 30.54
N ARG A 4 55.22 -60.94 30.88
CA ARG A 4 53.93 -60.90 30.13
C ARG A 4 52.97 -59.83 30.64
N SER A 5 53.18 -59.24 31.79
CA SER A 5 52.30 -58.23 32.39
C SER A 5 52.58 -56.82 31.85
N PHE A 6 53.81 -56.47 31.57
CA PHE A 6 54.23 -55.17 31.06
C PHE A 6 53.65 -54.87 29.68
N GLY A 7 53.73 -55.83 28.75
CA GLY A 7 53.21 -55.64 27.42
C GLY A 7 51.69 -55.51 27.31
N LYS A 8 50.92 -55.96 28.30
CA LYS A 8 49.46 -55.76 28.35
C LYS A 8 49.09 -54.35 28.81
N ILE A 9 49.77 -53.80 29.79
CA ILE A 9 49.51 -52.43 30.33
C ILE A 9 49.87 -51.39 29.26
N GLU A 10 50.97 -51.57 28.56
CA GLU A 10 51.40 -50.67 27.47
C GLU A 10 50.42 -50.65 26.29
N LYS A 11 49.89 -51.82 25.89
CA LYS A 11 48.85 -51.93 24.84
C LYS A 11 47.51 -51.25 25.28
N VAL A 12 47.10 -51.40 26.55
CA VAL A 12 45.91 -50.76 27.08
C VAL A 12 46.09 -49.24 27.09
N HIS A 13 47.23 -48.73 27.50
CA HIS A 13 47.55 -47.31 27.50
C HIS A 13 47.51 -46.74 26.08
N LEU A 14 48.09 -47.44 25.10
CA LEU A 14 48.11 -47.01 23.69
C LEU A 14 46.70 -46.98 23.10
N VAL A 15 45.88 -47.99 23.37
CA VAL A 15 44.48 -48.04 22.93
C VAL A 15 43.66 -46.90 23.55
N THR A 16 43.85 -46.63 24.85
CA THR A 16 43.16 -45.53 25.54
C THR A 16 43.58 -44.18 24.95
N GLN A 17 44.83 -43.99 24.61
CA GLN A 17 45.35 -42.78 24.03
C GLN A 17 44.80 -42.55 22.62
N ILE A 18 44.72 -43.59 21.80
CA ILE A 18 44.12 -43.52 20.45
C ILE A 18 42.62 -43.20 20.56
N LEU A 19 41.91 -43.83 21.49
CA LEU A 19 40.47 -43.54 21.70
C LEU A 19 40.27 -42.09 22.12
N ALA A 20 41.06 -41.58 23.03
CA ALA A 20 40.99 -40.21 23.52
C ALA A 20 41.24 -39.21 22.39
N GLN A 21 42.26 -39.47 21.54
CA GLN A 21 42.54 -38.62 20.37
C GLN A 21 41.42 -38.67 19.33
N ALA A 22 40.88 -39.85 19.02
CA ALA A 22 39.76 -39.99 18.12
C ALA A 22 38.51 -39.24 18.60
N THR A 23 38.20 -39.32 19.90
CA THR A 23 37.07 -38.59 20.51
C THR A 23 37.24 -37.07 20.42
N THR A 24 38.47 -36.58 20.63
CA THR A 24 38.77 -35.15 20.52
C THR A 24 38.60 -34.65 19.11
N ILE A 25 39.06 -35.43 18.10
CA ILE A 25 38.91 -35.07 16.68
C ILE A 25 37.41 -35.02 16.30
N ILE A 26 36.64 -36.02 16.72
CA ILE A 26 35.18 -36.07 16.43
C ILE A 26 34.47 -34.87 17.09
N ALA A 27 34.80 -34.56 18.35
CA ALA A 27 34.24 -33.41 19.06
C ALA A 27 34.58 -32.08 18.32
N ALA A 28 35.83 -31.94 17.86
CA ALA A 28 36.22 -30.73 17.11
C ALA A 28 35.47 -30.59 15.79
N ILE A 29 35.24 -31.69 15.07
CA ILE A 29 34.45 -31.68 13.82
C ILE A 29 33.00 -31.28 14.10
N ILE A 30 32.37 -31.82 15.16
CA ILE A 30 30.99 -31.50 15.52
C ILE A 30 30.87 -30.01 15.85
N VAL A 31 31.79 -29.46 16.64
CA VAL A 31 31.81 -28.03 16.99
C VAL A 31 32.00 -27.14 15.77
N ALA A 32 32.88 -27.54 14.85
CA ALA A 32 33.14 -26.80 13.62
C ALA A 32 31.89 -26.77 12.70
N VAL A 33 31.26 -27.93 12.53
CA VAL A 33 30.02 -28.05 11.72
C VAL A 33 28.88 -27.24 12.37
N TRP A 34 28.75 -27.34 13.69
CA TRP A 34 27.71 -26.59 14.39
C TRP A 34 27.94 -25.09 14.36
N GLY A 35 29.18 -24.65 14.52
CA GLY A 35 29.58 -23.24 14.41
C GLY A 35 29.32 -22.67 13.01
N TYR A 36 29.66 -23.44 11.98
CA TYR A 36 29.37 -23.04 10.59
C TYR A 36 27.86 -22.94 10.34
N TYR A 37 27.09 -23.94 10.79
CA TYR A 37 25.64 -23.95 10.63
C TYR A 37 24.97 -22.78 11.39
N SER A 38 25.40 -22.52 12.61
CA SER A 38 24.90 -21.41 13.43
C SER A 38 25.18 -20.07 12.76
N THR A 39 26.38 -19.88 12.21
CA THR A 39 26.74 -18.62 11.53
C THR A 39 25.93 -18.40 10.26
N VAL A 40 25.72 -19.45 9.46
CA VAL A 40 24.90 -19.37 8.25
C VAL A 40 23.43 -19.09 8.59
N TYR A 41 22.91 -19.70 9.64
CA TYR A 41 21.52 -19.50 10.10
C TYR A 41 21.30 -18.07 10.59
N VAL A 42 22.20 -17.57 11.44
CA VAL A 42 22.13 -16.20 11.99
C VAL A 42 22.24 -15.16 10.88
N ASN A 43 23.07 -15.39 9.88
CA ASN A 43 23.20 -14.46 8.75
C ASN A 43 21.92 -14.43 7.87
N LYS A 44 21.33 -15.60 7.60
CA LYS A 44 20.05 -15.67 6.88
C LYS A 44 18.89 -15.03 7.67
N GLU A 45 18.84 -15.23 8.97
CA GLU A 45 17.82 -14.63 9.83
C GLU A 45 17.94 -13.09 9.87
N LYS A 46 19.17 -12.57 9.90
CA LYS A 46 19.44 -11.13 9.77
C LYS A 46 18.99 -10.57 8.42
N GLU A 47 19.30 -11.27 7.34
CA GLU A 47 18.93 -10.87 5.99
C GLU A 47 17.39 -10.82 5.83
N VAL A 48 16.68 -11.85 6.29
CA VAL A 48 15.21 -11.88 6.29
C VAL A 48 14.63 -10.77 7.15
N THR A 49 15.21 -10.52 8.33
CA THR A 49 14.77 -9.44 9.21
C THR A 49 15.00 -8.06 8.59
N GLU A 50 16.14 -7.84 7.94
CA GLU A 50 16.40 -6.58 7.22
C GLU A 50 15.45 -6.37 6.05
N TYR A 51 15.15 -7.42 5.26
CA TYR A 51 14.16 -7.34 4.19
C TYR A 51 12.76 -7.03 4.72
N THR A 52 12.37 -7.69 5.80
CA THR A 52 11.05 -7.45 6.44
C THR A 52 10.96 -6.04 7.02
N LEU A 53 12.03 -5.54 7.65
CA LEU A 53 12.10 -4.16 8.15
C LEU A 53 12.07 -3.14 7.02
N LYS A 54 12.80 -3.36 5.92
CA LYS A 54 12.76 -2.48 4.74
C LYS A 54 11.39 -2.50 4.08
N GLU A 55 10.74 -3.65 3.99
CA GLU A 55 9.39 -3.77 3.45
C GLU A 55 8.36 -3.06 4.35
N LEU A 56 8.47 -3.22 5.68
CA LEU A 56 7.66 -2.49 6.66
C LEU A 56 7.93 -0.99 6.60
N ASP A 57 9.18 -0.58 6.50
CA ASP A 57 9.57 0.84 6.40
C ASP A 57 9.06 1.43 5.08
N GLN A 58 9.15 0.73 3.97
CA GLN A 58 8.53 1.14 2.71
C GLN A 58 7.01 1.22 2.79
N LYS A 59 6.36 0.31 3.50
CA LYS A 59 4.90 0.36 3.72
C LYS A 59 4.49 1.44 4.71
N THR A 60 5.30 1.75 5.70
CA THR A 60 5.02 2.78 6.74
C THR A 60 5.51 4.17 6.37
N THR A 61 6.54 4.28 5.52
CA THR A 61 7.02 5.57 4.96
C THR A 61 6.23 5.95 3.70
N GLN A 62 5.19 5.20 3.37
CA GLN A 62 4.38 5.48 2.19
C GLN A 62 3.82 6.90 2.28
N LYS A 63 4.06 7.62 1.20
CA LYS A 63 3.42 8.87 0.83
C LYS A 63 1.90 8.74 1.08
N PRO A 64 1.22 9.84 1.37
CA PRO A 64 -0.24 9.81 1.50
C PRO A 64 -0.84 9.07 0.31
N HIS A 65 -1.62 8.03 0.59
CA HIS A 65 -2.25 7.20 -0.43
C HIS A 65 -3.75 7.46 -0.44
N ILE A 66 -4.16 8.34 -1.34
CA ILE A 66 -5.57 8.65 -1.51
C ILE A 66 -6.17 7.72 -2.56
N GLN A 67 -7.19 7.00 -2.14
CA GLN A 67 -8.09 6.27 -3.03
C GLN A 67 -9.34 7.13 -3.26
N ALA A 68 -9.69 7.37 -4.52
CA ALA A 68 -10.93 8.04 -4.88
C ALA A 68 -11.93 7.02 -5.43
N THR A 69 -13.15 7.04 -4.90
CA THR A 69 -14.28 6.26 -5.40
C THR A 69 -15.38 7.22 -5.84
N VAL A 70 -15.90 7.03 -7.04
CA VAL A 70 -17.00 7.86 -7.59
C VAL A 70 -18.24 7.00 -7.73
N GLU A 71 -19.32 7.42 -7.07
CA GLU A 71 -20.64 6.81 -7.14
C GLU A 71 -21.61 7.81 -7.77
N SER A 72 -22.57 7.31 -8.54
CA SER A 72 -23.60 8.16 -9.14
C SER A 72 -24.97 7.54 -9.04
N THR A 73 -25.97 8.39 -8.83
CA THR A 73 -27.38 8.01 -8.79
C THR A 73 -28.21 9.03 -9.56
N VAL A 74 -29.12 8.55 -10.39
CA VAL A 74 -30.04 9.40 -11.14
C VAL A 74 -31.44 9.26 -10.55
N GLN A 75 -32.07 10.39 -10.24
CA GLN A 75 -33.44 10.45 -9.72
C GLN A 75 -34.33 11.22 -10.68
N PRO A 76 -35.48 10.68 -11.08
CA PRO A 76 -36.44 11.42 -11.89
C PRO A 76 -37.09 12.54 -11.05
N LEU A 77 -37.18 13.73 -11.61
CA LEU A 77 -37.87 14.86 -11.03
C LEU A 77 -39.26 15.05 -11.68
N MET A 78 -40.13 15.75 -11.00
CA MET A 78 -41.40 16.17 -11.60
C MET A 78 -41.11 17.09 -12.78
N GLY A 79 -41.78 16.86 -13.92
CA GLY A 79 -41.60 17.66 -15.13
C GLY A 79 -40.65 17.03 -16.18
N GLY A 80 -40.25 15.78 -15.99
CA GLY A 80 -39.45 15.05 -17.00
C GLY A 80 -37.94 15.33 -16.94
N GLN A 81 -37.49 16.11 -15.99
CA GLN A 81 -36.07 16.34 -15.73
C GLN A 81 -35.50 15.22 -14.85
N ASN A 82 -34.22 14.99 -14.95
CA ASN A 82 -33.48 14.06 -14.10
C ASN A 82 -32.49 14.82 -13.23
N LEU A 83 -32.34 14.37 -12.00
CA LEU A 83 -31.34 14.86 -11.06
C LEU A 83 -30.23 13.82 -10.94
N LEU A 84 -29.03 14.20 -11.33
CA LEU A 84 -27.83 13.39 -11.10
C LEU A 84 -27.20 13.79 -9.76
N GLN A 85 -27.05 12.83 -8.91
CA GLN A 85 -26.22 12.94 -7.70
C GLN A 85 -24.91 12.21 -7.93
N VAL A 86 -23.78 12.89 -7.77
CA VAL A 86 -22.44 12.32 -7.84
C VAL A 86 -21.82 12.44 -6.48
N LYS A 87 -21.36 11.32 -5.95
CA LYS A 87 -20.67 11.21 -4.67
C LYS A 87 -19.22 10.83 -4.94
N VAL A 88 -18.30 11.65 -4.45
CA VAL A 88 -16.86 11.37 -4.49
C VAL A 88 -16.41 11.07 -3.07
N ILE A 89 -15.87 9.88 -2.86
CA ILE A 89 -15.33 9.41 -1.58
C ILE A 89 -13.82 9.38 -1.71
N LEU A 90 -13.13 10.16 -0.88
CA LEU A 90 -11.67 10.22 -0.80
C LEU A 90 -11.23 9.52 0.46
N SER A 91 -10.60 8.36 0.35
CA SER A 91 -10.12 7.57 1.47
C SER A 91 -8.60 7.61 1.54
N ASN A 92 -8.06 8.03 2.67
CA ASN A 92 -6.62 8.04 2.89
C ASN A 92 -6.19 6.72 3.54
N LEU A 93 -5.61 5.84 2.73
CA LEU A 93 -5.07 4.56 3.17
C LEU A 93 -3.63 4.67 3.71
N GLY A 94 -3.06 5.87 3.65
CA GLY A 94 -1.74 6.18 4.19
C GLY A 94 -1.76 6.49 5.68
N ASN A 95 -0.59 6.70 6.23
CA ASN A 95 -0.38 7.02 7.66
C ASN A 95 -0.15 8.51 7.94
N LYS A 96 -0.29 9.37 6.93
CA LYS A 96 -0.17 10.82 7.04
C LYS A 96 -1.36 11.51 6.43
N GLU A 97 -1.71 12.66 6.98
CA GLU A 97 -2.70 13.56 6.39
C GLU A 97 -2.32 13.92 4.96
N SER A 98 -3.29 13.98 4.08
CA SER A 98 -3.12 14.37 2.68
C SER A 98 -4.06 15.49 2.31
N LYS A 99 -3.50 16.50 1.65
CA LYS A 99 -4.26 17.57 1.01
C LYS A 99 -4.57 17.19 -0.43
N VAL A 100 -5.83 16.97 -0.73
CA VAL A 100 -6.32 16.70 -2.08
C VAL A 100 -6.77 18.03 -2.70
N THR A 101 -6.06 18.49 -3.72
CA THR A 101 -6.39 19.72 -4.43
C THR A 101 -7.43 19.44 -5.51
N LEU A 102 -8.50 20.23 -5.51
CA LEU A 102 -9.62 20.16 -6.43
C LEU A 102 -9.60 21.41 -7.32
N ASP A 103 -9.15 21.24 -8.55
CA ASP A 103 -9.23 22.32 -9.55
C ASP A 103 -10.68 22.48 -10.02
N ASP A 104 -10.94 23.54 -10.79
CA ASP A 104 -12.26 23.77 -11.36
C ASP A 104 -12.72 22.61 -12.26
N ASP A 105 -11.80 21.88 -12.86
CA ASP A 105 -12.07 20.73 -13.75
C ASP A 105 -11.91 19.37 -13.06
N ALA A 106 -11.68 19.34 -11.73
CA ALA A 106 -11.42 18.08 -11.02
C ALA A 106 -12.60 17.10 -11.07
N LEU A 107 -13.85 17.59 -11.20
CA LEU A 107 -15.00 16.73 -11.43
C LEU A 107 -15.82 17.27 -12.59
N THR A 108 -15.87 16.51 -13.67
CA THR A 108 -16.58 16.88 -14.88
C THR A 108 -17.57 15.80 -15.31
N LEU A 109 -18.66 16.25 -15.88
CA LEU A 109 -19.70 15.43 -16.49
C LEU A 109 -19.67 15.68 -18.00
N VAL A 110 -19.37 14.66 -18.79
CA VAL A 110 -19.25 14.76 -20.25
C VAL A 110 -20.40 14.01 -20.90
N PRO A 111 -21.32 14.69 -21.61
CA PRO A 111 -22.34 14.03 -22.41
C PRO A 111 -21.69 13.24 -23.53
N VAL A 112 -22.20 12.02 -23.78
CA VAL A 112 -21.69 11.12 -24.80
C VAL A 112 -22.81 10.84 -25.81
N VAL A 113 -22.58 11.21 -27.04
CA VAL A 113 -23.47 10.92 -28.17
C VAL A 113 -22.82 9.88 -29.07
N PHE A 114 -23.61 8.95 -29.61
CA PHE A 114 -23.11 7.96 -30.53
C PHE A 114 -23.48 8.34 -31.96
N ASN A 115 -22.48 8.43 -32.84
CA ASN A 115 -22.66 8.59 -34.26
C ASN A 115 -22.01 7.41 -34.99
N GLU A 116 -22.79 6.66 -35.74
CA GLU A 116 -22.35 5.45 -36.44
C GLU A 116 -21.63 4.44 -35.56
N GLY A 117 -22.08 4.31 -34.28
CA GLY A 117 -21.49 3.42 -33.30
C GLY A 117 -20.20 3.94 -32.65
N LYS A 118 -19.73 5.14 -32.97
CA LYS A 118 -18.57 5.77 -32.35
C LYS A 118 -19.00 6.79 -31.31
N PRO A 119 -18.41 6.79 -30.11
CA PRO A 119 -18.71 7.79 -29.09
C PRO A 119 -18.13 9.16 -29.49
N ILE A 120 -18.95 10.17 -29.38
CA ILE A 120 -18.57 11.58 -29.52
C ILE A 120 -18.77 12.21 -28.15
N TYR A 121 -17.73 12.81 -27.61
CA TYR A 121 -17.73 13.50 -26.32
C TYR A 121 -18.08 14.99 -26.58
N GLU A 122 -19.13 15.43 -25.94
CA GLU A 122 -19.54 16.83 -25.99
C GLU A 122 -18.78 17.70 -25.00
N LYS A 123 -19.13 18.97 -24.89
CA LYS A 123 -18.50 19.91 -23.99
C LYS A 123 -18.69 19.46 -22.52
N PRO A 124 -17.62 19.31 -21.75
CA PRO A 124 -17.71 18.96 -20.35
C PRO A 124 -18.50 20.00 -19.54
N ILE A 125 -19.32 19.50 -18.61
CA ILE A 125 -20.01 20.29 -17.60
C ILE A 125 -19.19 20.18 -16.31
N ASN A 126 -18.71 21.28 -15.79
CA ASN A 126 -17.96 21.35 -14.57
C ASN A 126 -18.88 21.25 -13.36
N LEU A 127 -18.64 20.30 -12.44
CA LEU A 127 -19.46 20.11 -11.24
C LEU A 127 -18.91 20.84 -10.01
N ILE A 128 -17.64 21.25 -10.01
CA ILE A 128 -16.97 21.91 -8.87
C ILE A 128 -17.07 23.43 -8.98
N SER A 129 -16.97 23.98 -10.17
CA SER A 129 -16.96 25.43 -10.38
C SER A 129 -18.16 26.11 -9.74
N GLY A 130 -17.90 27.14 -8.95
CA GLY A 130 -18.92 27.88 -8.22
C GLY A 130 -19.46 27.18 -6.99
N ARG A 131 -18.91 26.04 -6.57
CA ARG A 131 -19.28 25.37 -5.33
C ARG A 131 -18.49 25.90 -4.13
N TYR A 132 -19.12 25.89 -2.98
CA TYR A 132 -18.56 26.40 -1.73
C TYR A 132 -18.59 25.33 -0.65
N ALA A 133 -17.52 25.30 0.15
CA ALA A 133 -17.48 24.53 1.38
C ALA A 133 -17.98 25.39 2.55
N GLY A 134 -18.70 24.76 3.47
CA GLY A 134 -19.15 25.36 4.72
C GLY A 134 -20.50 26.08 4.60
N THR A 135 -21.15 26.18 5.75
CA THR A 135 -22.49 26.80 5.90
C THR A 135 -22.44 28.30 6.26
N LEU A 136 -21.36 28.72 6.93
CA LEU A 136 -21.22 30.07 7.48
C LEU A 136 -20.28 30.97 6.64
N SER A 137 -19.36 30.39 5.88
CA SER A 137 -18.49 31.13 5.00
C SER A 137 -18.53 30.52 3.59
N ARG A 138 -18.73 31.35 2.58
CA ARG A 138 -18.67 30.91 1.18
C ARG A 138 -17.22 30.79 0.73
N THR A 139 -16.54 29.74 1.16
CA THR A 139 -15.17 29.46 0.73
C THR A 139 -15.22 28.52 -0.47
N PRO A 140 -14.58 28.87 -1.61
CA PRO A 140 -14.52 27.97 -2.76
C PRO A 140 -13.92 26.61 -2.37
N LEU A 141 -14.54 25.54 -2.85
CA LEU A 141 -14.04 24.18 -2.62
C LEU A 141 -12.82 23.95 -3.51
N ARG A 142 -11.63 24.22 -3.02
CA ARG A 142 -10.37 24.09 -3.75
C ARG A 142 -9.51 22.92 -3.27
N PHE A 143 -9.72 22.47 -2.08
CA PHE A 143 -8.99 21.33 -1.53
C PHE A 143 -9.78 20.69 -0.38
N VAL A 144 -9.40 19.46 -0.09
CA VAL A 144 -9.89 18.70 1.06
C VAL A 144 -8.68 18.09 1.77
N ASN A 145 -8.61 18.26 3.09
CA ASN A 145 -7.65 17.56 3.92
C ASN A 145 -8.27 16.25 4.39
N VAL A 146 -7.59 15.14 4.13
CA VAL A 146 -8.02 13.80 4.55
C VAL A 146 -6.99 13.25 5.51
N GLY A 147 -7.36 13.11 6.78
CA GLY A 147 -6.51 12.56 7.84
C GLY A 147 -6.13 11.11 7.56
N ALA A 148 -5.08 10.63 8.23
CA ALA A 148 -4.61 9.24 8.09
C ALA A 148 -5.71 8.25 8.50
N GLY A 149 -6.03 7.31 7.62
CA GLY A 149 -7.10 6.33 7.85
C GLY A 149 -8.52 6.89 7.78
N GLU A 150 -8.68 8.18 7.42
CA GLU A 150 -9.99 8.81 7.31
C GLU A 150 -10.54 8.76 5.88
N SER A 151 -11.86 8.96 5.78
CA SER A 151 -12.55 9.13 4.50
C SER A 151 -13.36 10.42 4.52
N TYR A 152 -13.31 11.14 3.42
CA TYR A 152 -14.06 12.36 3.20
C TYR A 152 -15.00 12.19 2.02
N GLU A 153 -16.28 12.52 2.22
CA GLU A 153 -17.31 12.41 1.20
C GLU A 153 -17.74 13.80 0.71
N ILE A 154 -17.78 13.97 -0.61
CA ILE A 154 -18.28 15.17 -1.26
C ILE A 154 -19.41 14.77 -2.20
N THR A 155 -20.57 15.39 -2.03
CA THR A 155 -21.72 15.14 -2.88
C THR A 155 -22.02 16.33 -3.76
N PHE A 156 -22.14 16.08 -5.06
CA PHE A 156 -22.53 17.06 -6.07
C PHE A 156 -23.89 16.69 -6.65
N VAL A 157 -24.68 17.70 -6.97
CA VAL A 157 -26.00 17.52 -7.55
C VAL A 157 -26.11 18.37 -8.81
N GLN A 158 -26.53 17.75 -9.91
CA GLN A 158 -26.65 18.38 -11.23
C GLN A 158 -27.97 17.99 -11.88
N GLY A 159 -28.73 18.98 -12.33
CA GLY A 159 -29.89 18.74 -13.19
C GLY A 159 -29.45 18.29 -14.59
N LEU A 160 -30.07 17.25 -15.09
CA LEU A 160 -29.85 16.76 -16.45
C LEU A 160 -31.06 17.20 -17.31
N GLU A 161 -30.80 18.00 -18.34
CA GLU A 161 -31.85 18.47 -19.26
C GLU A 161 -32.29 17.39 -20.25
N ASN A 162 -31.35 16.54 -20.66
CA ASN A 162 -31.60 15.50 -21.63
C ASN A 162 -31.30 14.11 -21.03
N PRO A 163 -32.12 13.10 -21.35
CA PRO A 163 -31.77 11.72 -21.09
C PRO A 163 -30.62 11.31 -22.02
N GLY A 164 -29.64 10.57 -21.49
CA GLY A 164 -28.49 10.18 -22.28
C GLY A 164 -27.44 9.44 -21.48
N ILE A 165 -26.30 9.19 -22.12
CA ILE A 165 -25.13 8.61 -21.51
C ILE A 165 -24.19 9.74 -21.12
N TYR A 166 -23.69 9.70 -19.91
CA TYR A 166 -22.78 10.69 -19.37
C TYR A 166 -21.56 9.98 -18.81
N LEU A 167 -20.38 10.48 -19.16
CA LEU A 167 -19.11 10.06 -18.54
C LEU A 167 -18.81 11.00 -17.38
N ILE A 168 -18.65 10.43 -16.20
CA ILE A 168 -18.17 11.17 -15.02
C ILE A 168 -16.66 10.98 -14.94
N HIS A 169 -15.93 12.07 -14.94
CA HIS A 169 -14.49 12.07 -14.84
C HIS A 169 -14.06 12.85 -13.59
N PHE A 170 -13.28 12.20 -12.73
CA PHE A 170 -12.69 12.79 -11.53
C PHE A 170 -11.17 12.72 -11.60
N LEU A 171 -10.51 13.87 -11.49
CA LEU A 171 -9.06 13.99 -11.44
C LEU A 171 -8.69 15.03 -10.39
N ALA A 172 -7.91 14.65 -9.41
CA ALA A 172 -7.45 15.53 -8.34
C ALA A 172 -5.95 15.35 -8.09
N LEU A 173 -5.27 16.41 -7.68
CA LEU A 173 -3.86 16.36 -7.31
C LEU A 173 -3.74 15.98 -5.84
N ASN A 174 -2.88 15.01 -5.56
CA ASN A 174 -2.66 14.49 -4.21
C ASN A 174 -1.29 14.95 -3.67
N GLY A 175 -1.32 15.71 -2.59
CA GLY A 175 -0.22 15.79 -1.60
C GLY A 175 1.04 16.56 -1.97
N ILE A 176 1.10 17.29 -3.05
CA ILE A 176 2.24 18.15 -3.35
C ILE A 176 1.73 19.60 -3.42
N ASP A 177 2.07 20.40 -2.43
CA ASP A 177 2.01 21.85 -2.59
C ASP A 177 3.02 22.19 -3.70
N PRO A 178 2.60 22.75 -4.84
CA PRO A 178 3.55 23.28 -5.80
C PRO A 178 4.20 24.50 -5.11
N SER A 179 5.43 24.30 -4.65
CA SER A 179 6.31 25.36 -4.15
C SER A 179 6.72 26.28 -5.28
#